data_a7a10689c0ccd1551baa934a841bbe7c
#
_entry.id   a7a10689c0ccd1551baa934a841bbe7c
#
_cell.length_a   1.000
_cell.length_b   1.000
_cell.length_c   1.000
_cell.angle_alpha   90.00
_cell.angle_beta   90.00
_cell.angle_gamma   90.00
#
_symmetry.space_group_name_H-M   'P 1'
#
loop_
_entity.id
_entity.type
_entity.pdbx_description
1 polymer ?
#
loop_
_entity_poly.entity_id
_entity_poly.type
_entity_poly.pdbx_seq_one_letter_code
_entity_poly.pdbx_strand_id
1 'polypeptide(L)'
;LIGGLLAVVVITAMAPARSQEVTRDDIVRQLARFEAAPTLDLPALKQQTQERSKLRGRNEPPPQKRPPIAPELMNLPALNVDIQFDQDTPIVRPDSYQTVGRIADAMVHSELLPYTFLIIGHVEANGRREANVILSQRRADAIRDILANTFKISVKRLQSIGLGEEQLLDPSKPTASVNQQIQIITVAKVAEEAAAPSPAAAPAASSKQAPRKHRN
;
A
#
# COMPACT_ATOMS: atom_id res chain seq x y z
N LEU A 1 -36.55 -33.75 55.43
CA LEU A 1 -36.16 -33.86 54.02
C LEU A 1 -35.69 -32.49 53.52
N ILE A 2 -34.38 -32.27 53.52
CA ILE A 2 -33.75 -31.02 53.03
C ILE A 2 -33.11 -31.39 51.69
N GLY A 3 -33.71 -30.93 50.57
CA GLY A 3 -33.19 -31.08 49.24
C GLY A 3 -32.22 -29.95 48.91
N GLY A 4 -30.93 -30.25 48.82
CA GLY A 4 -29.91 -29.30 48.40
C GLY A 4 -29.89 -29.19 46.85
N LEU A 5 -30.12 -27.98 46.35
CA LEU A 5 -30.01 -27.65 44.93
C LEU A 5 -28.53 -27.33 44.62
N LEU A 6 -27.88 -28.21 43.88
CA LEU A 6 -26.51 -28.00 43.39
C LEU A 6 -26.57 -27.12 42.15
N ALA A 7 -26.18 -25.86 42.25
CA ALA A 7 -26.04 -24.96 41.10
C ALA A 7 -24.70 -25.25 40.39
N VAL A 8 -24.76 -25.84 39.21
CA VAL A 8 -23.58 -26.00 38.32
C VAL A 8 -23.34 -24.67 37.62
N VAL A 9 -22.31 -23.96 38.03
CA VAL A 9 -21.83 -22.75 37.33
C VAL A 9 -20.97 -23.23 36.13
N VAL A 10 -21.54 -23.15 34.93
CA VAL A 10 -20.79 -23.36 33.66
C VAL A 10 -20.01 -22.09 33.39
N ILE A 11 -18.73 -22.08 33.68
CA ILE A 11 -17.79 -21.02 33.24
C ILE A 11 -17.48 -21.29 31.79
N THR A 12 -18.19 -20.63 30.88
CA THR A 12 -17.80 -20.55 29.48
C THR A 12 -16.55 -19.67 29.38
N ALA A 13 -15.39 -20.30 29.24
CA ALA A 13 -14.16 -19.59 28.90
C ALA A 13 -14.32 -18.97 27.50
N MET A 14 -14.53 -17.65 27.44
CA MET A 14 -14.36 -16.91 26.19
C MET A 14 -12.90 -17.01 25.77
N ALA A 15 -12.62 -17.83 24.76
CA ALA A 15 -11.32 -17.79 24.09
C ALA A 15 -11.11 -16.38 23.53
N PRO A 16 -9.94 -15.76 23.72
CA PRO A 16 -9.66 -14.47 23.11
C PRO A 16 -9.82 -14.62 21.60
N ALA A 17 -10.65 -13.73 21.00
CA ALA A 17 -10.76 -13.64 19.55
C ALA A 17 -9.37 -13.33 19.01
N ARG A 18 -8.69 -14.35 18.50
CA ARG A 18 -7.49 -14.15 17.68
C ARG A 18 -7.94 -13.34 16.48
N SER A 19 -7.45 -12.11 16.37
CA SER A 19 -7.50 -11.37 15.11
C SER A 19 -6.97 -12.32 14.04
N GLN A 20 -7.80 -12.66 13.05
CA GLN A 20 -7.38 -13.55 11.97
C GLN A 20 -6.21 -12.85 11.26
N GLU A 21 -5.03 -13.42 11.39
CA GLU A 21 -3.86 -12.93 10.67
C GLU A 21 -4.14 -13.06 9.18
N VAL A 22 -4.13 -11.92 8.49
CA VAL A 22 -4.31 -11.87 7.04
C VAL A 22 -3.22 -12.71 6.38
N THR A 23 -3.63 -13.74 5.65
CA THR A 23 -2.67 -14.64 4.97
C THR A 23 -2.20 -14.02 3.64
N ARG A 24 -1.08 -14.54 3.10
CA ARG A 24 -0.60 -14.17 1.76
C ARG A 24 -1.70 -14.31 0.70
N ASP A 25 -2.40 -15.45 0.72
CA ASP A 25 -3.42 -15.76 -0.29
C ASP A 25 -4.66 -14.85 -0.17
N ASP A 26 -4.98 -14.38 1.04
CA ASP A 26 -6.02 -13.37 1.24
C ASP A 26 -5.60 -12.03 0.62
N ILE A 27 -4.34 -11.62 0.79
CA ILE A 27 -3.77 -10.42 0.20
C ILE A 27 -3.81 -10.51 -1.33
N VAL A 28 -3.35 -11.64 -1.89
CA VAL A 28 -3.37 -11.88 -3.34
C VAL A 28 -4.79 -11.77 -3.88
N ARG A 29 -5.75 -12.49 -3.29
CA ARG A 29 -7.16 -12.44 -3.73
C ARG A 29 -7.76 -11.04 -3.65
N GLN A 30 -7.37 -10.26 -2.65
CA GLN A 30 -7.91 -8.92 -2.45
C GLN A 30 -7.34 -7.93 -3.47
N LEU A 31 -6.02 -7.95 -3.69
CA LEU A 31 -5.34 -7.03 -4.60
C LEU A 31 -5.44 -7.42 -6.07
N ALA A 32 -5.68 -8.70 -6.39
CA ALA A 32 -5.84 -9.17 -7.77
C ALA A 32 -7.20 -8.82 -8.40
N ARG A 33 -8.18 -8.34 -7.62
CA ARG A 33 -9.52 -7.95 -8.12
C ARG A 33 -9.53 -6.67 -8.97
N PHE A 34 -8.38 -6.29 -9.51
CA PHE A 34 -8.23 -5.07 -10.27
C PHE A 34 -8.82 -5.24 -11.69
N GLU A 35 -9.79 -4.40 -12.03
CA GLU A 35 -10.37 -4.33 -13.38
C GLU A 35 -9.84 -3.12 -14.15
N ALA A 36 -9.93 -1.95 -13.57
CA ALA A 36 -9.43 -0.71 -14.14
C ALA A 36 -9.21 0.34 -13.04
N ALA A 37 -8.23 1.22 -13.22
CA ALA A 37 -8.07 2.39 -12.36
C ALA A 37 -8.18 3.69 -13.16
N PRO A 38 -8.67 4.76 -12.55
CA PRO A 38 -8.56 6.09 -13.12
C PRO A 38 -7.09 6.47 -13.24
N THR A 39 -6.78 7.36 -14.17
CA THR A 39 -5.44 7.96 -14.26
C THR A 39 -5.23 8.84 -13.03
N LEU A 40 -4.30 8.47 -12.17
CA LEU A 40 -3.97 9.19 -10.94
C LEU A 40 -2.81 10.15 -11.20
N ASP A 41 -3.06 11.44 -11.02
CA ASP A 41 -2.00 12.44 -10.93
C ASP A 41 -1.53 12.56 -9.47
N LEU A 42 -0.59 11.71 -9.08
CA LEU A 42 -0.08 11.70 -7.70
C LEU A 42 0.61 13.00 -7.29
N PRO A 43 1.42 13.67 -8.13
CA PRO A 43 1.93 15.00 -7.84
C PRO A 43 0.84 16.01 -7.52
N ALA A 44 -0.20 16.09 -8.35
CA ALA A 44 -1.33 16.99 -8.12
C ALA A 44 -2.09 16.63 -6.84
N LEU A 45 -2.35 15.35 -6.59
CA LEU A 45 -3.00 14.90 -5.36
C LEU A 45 -2.19 15.21 -4.10
N LYS A 46 -0.86 15.06 -4.14
CA LYS A 46 0.03 15.45 -3.04
C LYS A 46 -0.06 16.95 -2.74
N GLN A 47 0.01 17.77 -3.78
CA GLN A 47 -0.12 19.22 -3.65
C GLN A 47 -1.48 19.60 -3.06
N GLN A 48 -2.56 19.06 -3.61
CA GLN A 48 -3.92 19.30 -3.14
C GLN A 48 -4.10 18.91 -1.67
N THR A 49 -3.53 17.78 -1.26
CA THR A 49 -3.58 17.31 0.14
C THR A 49 -2.85 18.28 1.07
N GLN A 50 -1.68 18.77 0.65
CA GLN A 50 -0.90 19.75 1.42
C GLN A 50 -1.64 21.09 1.52
N GLU A 51 -2.18 21.59 0.43
CA GLU A 51 -2.93 22.85 0.41
C GLU A 51 -4.16 22.76 1.30
N ARG A 52 -4.94 21.68 1.16
CA ARG A 52 -6.14 21.45 1.95
C ARG A 52 -5.83 21.33 3.45
N SER A 53 -4.71 20.72 3.83
CA SER A 53 -4.31 20.59 5.23
C SER A 53 -3.97 21.92 5.90
N LYS A 54 -3.60 22.95 5.12
CA LYS A 54 -3.30 24.31 5.60
C LYS A 54 -4.55 25.18 5.80
N LEU A 55 -5.69 24.76 5.22
CA LEU A 55 -6.94 25.52 5.37
C LEU A 55 -7.37 25.52 6.83
N ARG A 56 -7.51 26.72 7.40
CA ARG A 56 -8.01 26.95 8.74
C ARG A 56 -9.04 28.04 8.68
N GLY A 57 -10.29 27.68 8.76
CA GLY A 57 -11.38 28.65 8.67
C GLY A 57 -12.52 28.36 9.63
N ARG A 58 -13.21 29.44 10.06
CA ARG A 58 -14.41 29.31 10.92
C ARG A 58 -15.52 28.49 10.24
N ASN A 59 -15.51 28.39 8.91
CA ASN A 59 -16.51 27.67 8.09
C ASN A 59 -16.03 26.34 7.58
N GLU A 60 -14.88 25.84 8.06
CA GLU A 60 -14.40 24.55 7.61
C GLU A 60 -15.21 23.41 8.25
N PRO A 61 -15.69 22.44 7.44
CA PRO A 61 -16.45 21.34 7.99
C PRO A 61 -15.58 20.49 8.92
N PRO A 62 -16.18 19.98 10.02
CA PRO A 62 -15.47 19.08 10.91
C PRO A 62 -15.04 17.81 10.15
N PRO A 63 -14.05 17.06 10.66
CA PRO A 63 -13.50 15.87 9.97
C PRO A 63 -14.55 14.90 9.45
N GLN A 64 -15.64 14.68 10.21
CA GLN A 64 -16.74 13.78 9.85
C GLN A 64 -17.51 14.20 8.57
N LYS A 65 -17.50 15.51 8.26
CA LYS A 65 -18.27 16.08 7.14
C LYS A 65 -17.38 16.51 5.97
N ARG A 66 -16.07 16.30 6.06
CA ARG A 66 -15.16 16.61 4.97
C ARG A 66 -15.33 15.61 3.84
N PRO A 67 -15.51 16.04 2.58
CA PRO A 67 -15.51 15.13 1.46
C PRO A 67 -14.11 14.47 1.33
N PRO A 68 -14.03 13.20 0.92
CA PRO A 68 -12.75 12.55 0.67
C PRO A 68 -11.95 13.35 -0.38
N ILE A 69 -10.62 13.39 -0.22
CA ILE A 69 -9.75 14.14 -1.13
C ILE A 69 -9.50 13.40 -2.44
N ALA A 70 -9.57 12.07 -2.40
CA ALA A 70 -9.38 11.19 -3.55
C ALA A 70 -10.51 10.13 -3.58
N PRO A 71 -11.76 10.53 -3.93
CA PRO A 71 -12.89 9.61 -3.95
C PRO A 71 -12.71 8.47 -4.95
N GLU A 72 -11.94 8.68 -6.01
CA GLU A 72 -11.61 7.69 -7.03
C GLU A 72 -10.83 6.49 -6.47
N LEU A 73 -10.10 6.66 -5.36
CA LEU A 73 -9.36 5.57 -4.72
C LEU A 73 -10.26 4.63 -3.91
N MET A 74 -11.46 5.10 -3.50
CA MET A 74 -12.34 4.35 -2.59
C MET A 74 -12.93 3.08 -3.22
N ASN A 75 -13.02 3.03 -4.55
CA ASN A 75 -13.59 1.91 -5.29
C ASN A 75 -12.54 0.93 -5.83
N LEU A 76 -11.26 1.18 -5.57
CA LEU A 76 -10.18 0.30 -6.03
C LEU A 76 -9.96 -0.85 -5.06
N PRO A 77 -9.45 -2.01 -5.55
CA PRO A 77 -9.05 -3.11 -4.69
C PRO A 77 -8.02 -2.64 -3.66
N ALA A 78 -8.40 -2.66 -2.40
CA ALA A 78 -7.61 -2.10 -1.32
C ALA A 78 -7.40 -3.11 -0.19
N LEU A 79 -6.20 -3.14 0.35
CA LEU A 79 -5.82 -3.85 1.55
C LEU A 79 -5.54 -2.82 2.65
N ASN A 80 -6.33 -2.81 3.70
CA ASN A 80 -6.07 -2.01 4.90
C ASN A 80 -5.20 -2.83 5.85
N VAL A 81 -4.06 -2.29 6.25
CA VAL A 81 -3.08 -3.01 7.07
C VAL A 81 -2.79 -2.23 8.33
N ASP A 82 -2.94 -2.92 9.46
CA ASP A 82 -2.52 -2.40 10.77
C ASP A 82 -1.01 -2.60 10.92
N ILE A 83 -0.24 -1.57 10.55
CA ILE A 83 1.20 -1.51 10.75
C ILE A 83 1.47 -0.52 11.88
N GLN A 84 2.06 -1.01 12.96
CA GLN A 84 2.39 -0.21 14.12
C GLN A 84 3.70 0.56 13.90
N PHE A 85 3.67 1.84 14.21
CA PHE A 85 4.82 2.73 14.18
C PHE A 85 5.14 3.23 15.60
N ASP A 86 6.36 3.63 15.83
CA ASP A 86 6.67 4.41 17.02
C ASP A 86 5.92 5.74 16.99
N GLN A 87 5.56 6.23 18.18
CA GLN A 87 4.70 7.40 18.31
C GLN A 87 5.28 8.61 17.56
N ASP A 88 4.44 9.25 16.73
CA ASP A 88 4.78 10.44 15.92
C ASP A 88 6.00 10.26 14.99
N THR A 89 6.36 9.03 14.66
CA THR A 89 7.49 8.71 13.77
C THR A 89 7.08 7.82 12.60
N PRO A 90 7.91 7.70 11.55
CA PRO A 90 7.77 6.71 10.49
C PRO A 90 8.48 5.38 10.81
N ILE A 91 8.99 5.17 12.03
CA ILE A 91 9.72 3.97 12.41
C ILE A 91 8.73 2.83 12.63
N VAL A 92 8.84 1.79 11.81
CA VAL A 92 8.01 0.57 11.92
C VAL A 92 8.44 -0.23 13.13
N ARG A 93 7.50 -0.61 13.97
CA ARG A 93 7.77 -1.43 15.15
C ARG A 93 8.11 -2.87 14.76
N PRO A 94 8.94 -3.56 15.55
CA PRO A 94 9.40 -4.92 15.25
C PRO A 94 8.28 -5.94 15.02
N ASP A 95 7.17 -5.83 15.75
CA ASP A 95 6.00 -6.70 15.65
C ASP A 95 5.27 -6.59 14.30
N SER A 96 5.43 -5.49 13.58
CA SER A 96 4.80 -5.25 12.28
C SER A 96 5.62 -5.75 11.08
N TYR A 97 6.90 -6.11 11.25
CA TYR A 97 7.73 -6.58 10.13
C TYR A 97 7.22 -7.89 9.53
N GLN A 98 6.60 -8.75 10.33
CA GLN A 98 6.00 -9.98 9.81
C GLN A 98 4.85 -9.66 8.83
N THR A 99 4.03 -8.67 9.15
CA THR A 99 2.94 -8.21 8.27
C THR A 99 3.50 -7.62 6.97
N VAL A 100 4.54 -6.79 7.04
CA VAL A 100 5.21 -6.25 5.84
C VAL A 100 5.82 -7.39 5.00
N GLY A 101 6.39 -8.42 5.63
CA GLY A 101 6.90 -9.60 4.95
C GLY A 101 5.83 -10.37 4.18
N ARG A 102 4.63 -10.55 4.77
CA ARG A 102 3.50 -11.20 4.06
C ARG A 102 3.01 -10.38 2.87
N ILE A 103 3.00 -9.05 2.99
CA ILE A 103 2.67 -8.16 1.87
C ILE A 103 3.70 -8.34 0.74
N ALA A 104 4.99 -8.36 1.08
CA ALA A 104 6.05 -8.57 0.10
C ALA A 104 5.93 -9.93 -0.59
N ASP A 105 5.67 -10.99 0.18
CA ASP A 105 5.47 -12.35 -0.35
C ASP A 105 4.25 -12.42 -1.29
N ALA A 106 3.16 -11.71 -0.96
CA ALA A 106 2.02 -11.60 -1.85
C ALA A 106 2.38 -10.84 -3.14
N MET A 107 3.13 -9.75 -3.06
CA MET A 107 3.50 -8.92 -4.22
C MET A 107 4.42 -9.62 -5.22
N VAL A 108 5.13 -10.69 -4.82
CA VAL A 108 5.92 -11.53 -5.73
C VAL A 108 5.14 -12.74 -6.26
N HIS A 109 3.89 -12.94 -5.80
CA HIS A 109 3.03 -13.98 -6.35
C HIS A 109 2.72 -13.71 -7.82
N SER A 110 2.66 -14.77 -8.64
CA SER A 110 2.47 -14.66 -10.10
C SER A 110 1.27 -13.82 -10.52
N GLU A 111 0.17 -13.90 -9.78
CA GLU A 111 -1.04 -13.10 -10.04
C GLU A 111 -0.84 -11.59 -9.84
N LEU A 112 0.06 -11.18 -8.92
CA LEU A 112 0.30 -9.78 -8.60
C LEU A 112 1.51 -9.19 -9.32
N LEU A 113 2.36 -10.00 -9.98
CA LEU A 113 3.53 -9.51 -10.71
C LEU A 113 3.21 -8.41 -11.73
N PRO A 114 2.10 -8.49 -12.50
CA PRO A 114 1.81 -7.48 -13.51
C PRO A 114 1.24 -6.17 -12.95
N TYR A 115 1.10 -6.01 -11.64
CA TYR A 115 0.45 -4.82 -11.08
C TYR A 115 1.40 -3.86 -10.41
N THR A 116 0.99 -2.58 -10.41
CA THR A 116 1.57 -1.50 -9.60
C THR A 116 0.66 -1.15 -8.45
N PHE A 117 1.26 -0.76 -7.33
CA PHE A 117 0.57 -0.50 -6.08
C PHE A 117 0.83 0.91 -5.59
N LEU A 118 -0.21 1.50 -5.01
CA LEU A 118 -0.13 2.75 -4.27
C LEU A 118 -0.25 2.45 -2.78
N ILE A 119 0.76 2.87 -2.01
CA ILE A 119 0.82 2.78 -0.57
C ILE A 119 0.35 4.11 0.00
N ILE A 120 -0.74 4.09 0.75
CA ILE A 120 -1.38 5.28 1.29
C ILE A 120 -1.24 5.28 2.80
N GLY A 121 -0.70 6.37 3.35
CA GLY A 121 -0.67 6.60 4.79
C GLY A 121 -1.88 7.41 5.25
N HIS A 122 -2.53 6.93 6.31
CA HIS A 122 -3.62 7.62 7.00
C HIS A 122 -3.23 7.89 8.46
N VAL A 123 -3.75 8.97 9.03
CA VAL A 123 -3.59 9.32 10.45
C VAL A 123 -4.93 9.84 10.95
N GLU A 124 -5.26 9.49 12.21
CA GLU A 124 -6.47 9.98 12.85
C GLU A 124 -6.48 11.51 13.00
N ALA A 125 -7.69 12.09 13.07
CA ALA A 125 -7.89 13.52 13.22
C ALA A 125 -7.59 13.95 14.67
N ASN A 126 -6.37 14.41 14.92
CA ASN A 126 -5.92 14.93 16.22
C ASN A 126 -5.73 16.44 16.23
N GLY A 127 -6.22 17.15 15.22
CA GLY A 127 -6.12 18.60 15.09
C GLY A 127 -4.80 19.12 14.53
N ARG A 128 -3.82 18.24 14.20
CA ARG A 128 -2.51 18.60 13.64
C ARG A 128 -2.44 18.33 12.14
N ARG A 129 -3.39 18.81 11.36
CA ARG A 129 -3.61 18.46 9.94
C ARG A 129 -2.35 18.44 9.08
N GLU A 130 -1.58 19.55 9.06
CA GLU A 130 -0.34 19.64 8.27
C GLU A 130 0.70 18.61 8.72
N ALA A 131 0.89 18.46 10.04
CA ALA A 131 1.79 17.46 10.59
C ALA A 131 1.31 16.02 10.27
N ASN A 132 0.00 15.78 10.29
CA ASN A 132 -0.60 14.50 9.96
C ASN A 132 -0.37 14.11 8.49
N VAL A 133 -0.45 15.06 7.54
CA VAL A 133 -0.11 14.83 6.13
C VAL A 133 1.37 14.48 5.98
N ILE A 134 2.27 15.22 6.65
CA ILE A 134 3.71 14.94 6.61
C ILE A 134 4.02 13.57 7.24
N LEU A 135 3.44 13.27 8.40
CA LEU A 135 3.67 12.00 9.10
C LEU A 135 3.17 10.81 8.27
N SER A 136 1.96 10.90 7.74
CA SER A 136 1.38 9.84 6.91
C SER A 136 2.18 9.61 5.62
N GLN A 137 2.71 10.67 4.98
CA GLN A 137 3.59 10.55 3.83
C GLN A 137 4.89 9.82 4.20
N ARG A 138 5.54 10.20 5.30
CA ARG A 138 6.76 9.54 5.77
C ARG A 138 6.53 8.07 6.13
N ARG A 139 5.38 7.71 6.69
CA ARG A 139 5.00 6.33 6.99
C ARG A 139 4.77 5.51 5.73
N ALA A 140 4.06 6.06 4.74
CA ALA A 140 3.88 5.42 3.44
C ALA A 140 5.22 5.23 2.71
N ASP A 141 6.10 6.23 2.74
CA ASP A 141 7.45 6.14 2.18
C ASP A 141 8.29 5.06 2.88
N ALA A 142 8.24 4.96 4.20
CA ALA A 142 8.96 3.94 4.96
C ALA A 142 8.54 2.51 4.55
N ILE A 143 7.24 2.26 4.39
CA ILE A 143 6.74 0.95 3.92
C ILE A 143 7.19 0.69 2.49
N ARG A 144 7.06 1.66 1.57
CA ARG A 144 7.57 1.55 0.20
C ARG A 144 9.06 1.20 0.19
N ASP A 145 9.85 1.88 1.00
CA ASP A 145 11.30 1.69 1.04
C ASP A 145 11.69 0.34 1.64
N ILE A 146 10.98 -0.15 2.65
CA ILE A 146 11.17 -1.51 3.18
C ILE A 146 10.84 -2.54 2.09
N LEU A 147 9.72 -2.42 1.40
CA LEU A 147 9.33 -3.32 0.32
C LEU A 147 10.37 -3.32 -0.82
N ALA A 148 10.86 -2.15 -1.20
CA ALA A 148 11.84 -2.02 -2.28
C ALA A 148 13.24 -2.48 -1.87
N ASN A 149 13.75 -2.02 -0.72
CA ASN A 149 15.15 -2.20 -0.35
C ASN A 149 15.41 -3.53 0.36
N THR A 150 14.48 -3.97 1.22
CA THR A 150 14.61 -5.23 1.97
C THR A 150 14.09 -6.41 1.16
N PHE A 151 12.87 -6.29 0.62
CA PHE A 151 12.20 -7.39 -0.09
C PHE A 151 12.41 -7.36 -1.61
N LYS A 152 13.16 -6.38 -2.13
CA LYS A 152 13.54 -6.28 -3.55
C LYS A 152 12.36 -6.17 -4.53
N ILE A 153 11.21 -5.65 -4.05
CA ILE A 153 10.11 -5.30 -4.94
C ILE A 153 10.52 -4.12 -5.81
N SER A 154 10.30 -4.22 -7.13
CA SER A 154 10.69 -3.16 -8.06
C SER A 154 10.05 -1.82 -7.68
N VAL A 155 10.87 -0.76 -7.56
CA VAL A 155 10.40 0.61 -7.26
C VAL A 155 9.43 1.14 -8.32
N LYS A 156 9.50 0.64 -9.56
CA LYS A 156 8.56 0.99 -10.63
C LYS A 156 7.13 0.50 -10.34
N ARG A 157 6.98 -0.48 -9.44
CA ARG A 157 5.70 -1.04 -9.04
C ARG A 157 5.14 -0.40 -7.76
N LEU A 158 5.90 0.47 -7.10
CA LEU A 158 5.56 1.01 -5.79
C LEU A 158 5.49 2.53 -5.84
N GLN A 159 4.34 3.06 -5.48
CA GLN A 159 4.10 4.49 -5.30
C GLN A 159 3.63 4.74 -3.87
N SER A 160 3.81 5.94 -3.34
CA SER A 160 3.41 6.28 -1.97
C SER A 160 2.81 7.67 -1.89
N ILE A 161 1.78 7.81 -1.05
CA ILE A 161 1.14 9.09 -0.73
C ILE A 161 0.66 9.09 0.72
N GLY A 162 0.76 10.24 1.39
CA GLY A 162 0.16 10.47 2.69
C GLY A 162 -1.06 11.37 2.56
N LEU A 163 -2.22 10.88 2.99
CA LEU A 163 -3.46 11.65 2.99
C LEU A 163 -3.79 12.23 4.38
N GLY A 164 -3.00 11.89 5.41
CA GLY A 164 -3.24 12.38 6.78
C GLY A 164 -4.67 12.07 7.24
N GLU A 165 -5.34 13.10 7.74
CA GLU A 165 -6.75 13.07 8.12
C GLU A 165 -7.69 13.58 7.03
N GLU A 166 -7.19 13.84 5.79
CA GLU A 166 -7.99 14.38 4.71
C GLU A 166 -8.89 13.35 4.04
N GLN A 167 -8.61 12.06 4.28
CA GLN A 167 -9.44 10.94 3.89
C GLN A 167 -9.41 9.89 4.99
N LEU A 168 -10.37 9.97 5.92
CA LEU A 168 -10.51 9.01 7.02
C LEU A 168 -11.14 7.72 6.52
N LEU A 169 -10.69 6.59 7.05
CA LEU A 169 -11.27 5.27 6.77
C LEU A 169 -12.62 5.10 7.48
N ASP A 170 -12.74 5.64 8.70
CA ASP A 170 -14.00 5.76 9.43
C ASP A 170 -14.25 7.23 9.82
N PRO A 171 -14.94 8.01 8.96
CA PRO A 171 -15.26 9.40 9.27
C PRO A 171 -16.22 9.56 10.46
N SER A 172 -16.96 8.54 10.83
CA SER A 172 -17.87 8.60 11.99
C SER A 172 -17.12 8.70 13.32
N LYS A 173 -15.88 8.16 13.34
CA LYS A 173 -14.98 8.14 14.50
C LYS A 173 -13.62 8.70 14.14
N PRO A 174 -13.50 10.01 13.87
CA PRO A 174 -12.30 10.59 13.25
C PRO A 174 -11.03 10.45 14.08
N THR A 175 -11.14 10.33 15.40
CA THR A 175 -10.01 10.16 16.34
C THR A 175 -9.72 8.69 16.67
N ALA A 176 -10.43 7.74 16.06
CA ALA A 176 -10.22 6.33 16.34
C ALA A 176 -8.97 5.80 15.62
N SER A 177 -8.28 4.85 16.26
CA SER A 177 -7.05 4.22 15.72
C SER A 177 -7.24 3.51 14.37
N VAL A 178 -8.48 3.13 14.01
CA VAL A 178 -8.79 2.61 12.67
C VAL A 178 -8.42 3.58 11.55
N ASN A 179 -8.34 4.88 11.84
CA ASN A 179 -7.90 5.90 10.90
C ASN A 179 -6.37 6.05 10.83
N GLN A 180 -5.62 5.33 11.66
CA GLN A 180 -4.16 5.32 11.65
C GLN A 180 -3.65 4.03 11.00
N GLN A 181 -3.77 3.92 9.69
CA GLN A 181 -3.43 2.70 8.95
C GLN A 181 -2.62 2.99 7.68
N ILE A 182 -2.00 1.92 7.20
CA ILE A 182 -1.47 1.86 5.84
C ILE A 182 -2.49 1.14 4.96
N GLN A 183 -2.87 1.78 3.87
CA GLN A 183 -3.71 1.18 2.85
C GLN A 183 -2.87 0.92 1.60
N ILE A 184 -3.02 -0.27 1.01
CA ILE A 184 -2.35 -0.65 -0.24
C ILE A 184 -3.42 -0.88 -1.29
N ILE A 185 -3.31 -0.18 -2.40
CA ILE A 185 -4.26 -0.22 -3.50
C ILE A 185 -3.55 -0.65 -4.77
N THR A 186 -4.20 -1.51 -5.56
CA THR A 186 -3.77 -1.81 -6.92
C THR A 186 -4.25 -0.68 -7.85
N VAL A 187 -3.32 0.00 -8.53
CA VAL A 187 -3.63 1.21 -9.31
C VAL A 187 -3.41 1.09 -10.80
N ALA A 188 -2.59 0.13 -11.24
CA ALA A 188 -2.38 -0.11 -12.66
C ALA A 188 -1.87 -1.53 -12.89
N LYS A 189 -2.07 -2.02 -14.11
CA LYS A 189 -1.33 -3.16 -14.64
C LYS A 189 -0.10 -2.59 -15.37
N VAL A 190 1.09 -3.12 -15.05
CA VAL A 190 2.30 -2.76 -15.80
C VAL A 190 2.00 -3.13 -17.27
N ALA A 191 2.00 -2.13 -18.16
CA ALA A 191 1.93 -2.41 -19.58
C ALA A 191 3.09 -3.38 -19.86
N GLU A 192 2.77 -4.52 -20.48
CA GLU A 192 3.78 -5.44 -20.99
C GLU A 192 4.62 -4.60 -21.97
N GLU A 193 5.80 -4.19 -21.52
CA GLU A 193 6.76 -3.50 -22.39
C GLU A 193 7.02 -4.53 -23.48
N ALA A 194 6.39 -4.28 -24.66
CA ALA A 194 6.49 -5.16 -25.80
C ALA A 194 7.95 -5.52 -25.91
N ALA A 195 8.28 -6.80 -25.71
CA ALA A 195 9.63 -7.30 -25.75
C ALA A 195 10.25 -6.73 -27.03
N ALA A 196 11.13 -5.74 -26.88
CA ALA A 196 11.86 -5.19 -28.01
C ALA A 196 12.48 -6.40 -28.69
N PRO A 197 12.25 -6.62 -29.99
CA PRO A 197 12.81 -7.77 -30.66
C PRO A 197 14.31 -7.73 -30.43
N SER A 198 14.82 -8.77 -29.77
CA SER A 198 16.25 -8.95 -29.57
C SER A 198 16.91 -8.71 -30.94
N PRO A 199 17.90 -7.81 -31.04
CA PRO A 199 18.54 -7.56 -32.34
C PRO A 199 19.03 -8.89 -32.88
N ALA A 200 18.37 -9.37 -33.95
CA ALA A 200 18.70 -10.60 -34.62
C ALA A 200 20.19 -10.56 -34.93
N ALA A 201 20.91 -11.57 -34.49
CA ALA A 201 22.32 -11.74 -34.76
C ALA A 201 22.59 -11.47 -36.26
N ALA A 202 23.33 -10.41 -36.53
CA ALA A 202 23.76 -10.11 -37.89
C ALA A 202 24.51 -11.32 -38.46
N PRO A 203 24.21 -11.78 -39.68
CA PRO A 203 24.93 -12.90 -40.26
C PRO A 203 26.39 -12.50 -40.44
N ALA A 204 27.28 -13.34 -39.93
CA ALA A 204 28.73 -13.19 -40.06
C ALA A 204 29.12 -12.98 -41.53
N ALA A 205 29.67 -11.82 -41.80
CA ALA A 205 30.19 -11.51 -43.11
C ALA A 205 31.35 -12.47 -43.45
N SER A 206 31.11 -13.33 -44.43
CA SER A 206 32.10 -14.22 -45.03
C SER A 206 33.25 -13.39 -45.65
N SER A 207 34.42 -13.45 -45.04
CA SER A 207 35.65 -12.86 -45.58
C SER A 207 36.08 -13.62 -46.83
N LYS A 208 35.80 -13.07 -47.99
CA LYS A 208 36.43 -13.50 -49.27
C LYS A 208 37.91 -13.18 -49.19
N GLN A 209 38.74 -14.22 -49.11
CA GLN A 209 40.20 -14.13 -49.37
C GLN A 209 40.45 -13.73 -50.83
N ALA A 210 41.18 -12.63 -51.03
CA ALA A 210 41.68 -12.23 -52.31
C ALA A 210 42.94 -13.05 -52.68
N PRO A 211 43.14 -13.46 -53.94
CA PRO A 211 44.27 -14.27 -54.33
C PRO A 211 45.57 -13.43 -54.39
N ARG A 212 46.63 -13.93 -53.74
CA ARG A 212 47.99 -13.40 -53.85
C ARG A 212 48.53 -13.58 -55.30
N LYS A 213 48.81 -12.48 -55.99
CA LYS A 213 49.60 -12.48 -57.21
C LYS A 213 51.07 -12.67 -56.84
N HIS A 214 51.67 -13.76 -57.30
CA HIS A 214 53.12 -13.90 -57.45
C HIS A 214 53.61 -12.97 -58.54
N ARG A 215 54.65 -12.23 -58.25
CA ARG A 215 55.43 -11.48 -59.26
C ARG A 215 56.89 -11.91 -59.08
N ASN A 216 57.44 -12.37 -60.22
CA ASN A 216 58.86 -12.66 -60.42
C ASN A 216 59.75 -11.46 -60.05
#